data_596d05bb12be94b9ab9571b510d7503c
#
_entry.id   596d05bb12be94b9ab9571b510d7503c
#
_cell.length_a   1.000
_cell.length_b   1.000
_cell.length_c   1.000
_cell.angle_alpha   90.00
_cell.angle_beta   90.00
_cell.angle_gamma   90.00
#
_symmetry.space_group_name_H-M   'P 1'
#
loop_
_entity.id
_entity.type
_entity.pdbx_description
1 polymer ?
#
loop_
_entity_poly.entity_id
_entity_poly.type
_entity_poly.pdbx_seq_one_letter_code
_entity_poly.pdbx_strand_id
1 'polypeptide(L)'
;MESHNILEYGEFISSVRQNRDSKFGFLLGAGTSLSSGVQSASDCIWDWKREIYCRYNESHRINFPDARSKFAKTQIQKWLDAQGGYPTLGAEDEYVFYAEKAHPIASDRVRYFNSLIHDKVPYVGYRLLCLLNKYSIVESVWTTNFDGMTERAAHQMNITPKVITLDNQQDIYRTISSTELMLSLIHI
;
A
#
# COMPACT_ATOMS: atom_id res chain seq x y z
N MET A 1 -20.44 21.94 -5.78
CA MET A 1 -19.71 20.70 -6.08
C MET A 1 -18.67 21.06 -7.13
N GLU A 2 -17.43 21.25 -6.73
CA GLU A 2 -16.34 21.47 -7.68
C GLU A 2 -16.13 20.18 -8.47
N SER A 3 -16.21 20.26 -9.80
CA SER A 3 -15.89 19.18 -10.68
C SER A 3 -14.40 18.88 -10.52
N HIS A 4 -14.05 17.73 -9.96
CA HIS A 4 -12.67 17.27 -9.97
C HIS A 4 -12.27 17.09 -11.44
N ASN A 5 -11.39 17.95 -11.93
CA ASN A 5 -10.84 17.83 -13.28
C ASN A 5 -9.92 16.60 -13.31
N ILE A 6 -10.39 15.53 -13.91
CA ILE A 6 -9.56 14.38 -14.23
C ILE A 6 -8.77 14.76 -15.48
N LEU A 7 -7.44 14.85 -15.34
CA LEU A 7 -6.55 15.16 -16.45
C LEU A 7 -6.12 13.87 -17.15
N GLU A 8 -6.11 13.91 -18.46
CA GLU A 8 -5.44 12.88 -19.26
C GLU A 8 -3.91 12.97 -19.06
N TYR A 9 -3.20 11.85 -19.30
CA TYR A 9 -1.75 11.79 -19.08
C TYR A 9 -0.97 12.93 -19.77
N GLY A 10 -1.32 13.25 -21.02
CA GLY A 10 -0.69 14.34 -21.79
C GLY A 10 -0.95 15.72 -21.20
N GLU A 11 -2.15 15.94 -20.70
CA GLU A 11 -2.57 17.20 -20.03
C GLU A 11 -1.84 17.36 -18.71
N PHE A 12 -1.71 16.27 -17.92
CA PHE A 12 -0.93 16.26 -16.68
C PHE A 12 0.53 16.65 -16.94
N ILE A 13 1.20 16.02 -17.92
CA ILE A 13 2.59 16.35 -18.27
C ILE A 13 2.72 17.80 -18.74
N SER A 14 1.76 18.29 -19.52
CA SER A 14 1.74 19.69 -19.99
C SER A 14 1.57 20.66 -18.82
N SER A 15 0.69 20.35 -17.89
CA SER A 15 0.48 21.13 -16.68
C SER A 15 1.76 21.21 -15.82
N VAL A 16 2.42 20.09 -15.59
CA VAL A 16 3.70 20.07 -14.84
C VAL A 16 4.77 20.91 -15.54
N ARG A 17 4.85 20.85 -16.88
CA ARG A 17 5.82 21.65 -17.66
C ARG A 17 5.54 23.15 -17.62
N GLN A 18 4.28 23.54 -17.64
CA GLN A 18 3.86 24.95 -17.60
C GLN A 18 4.02 25.58 -16.21
N ASN A 19 3.87 24.76 -15.16
CA ASN A 19 3.93 25.19 -13.77
C ASN A 19 5.26 24.80 -13.10
N ARG A 20 6.39 25.03 -13.77
CA ARG A 20 7.72 24.66 -13.26
C ARG A 20 8.10 25.29 -11.93
N ASP A 21 7.54 26.46 -11.65
CA ASP A 21 7.78 27.19 -10.40
C ASP A 21 6.82 26.76 -9.27
N SER A 22 5.84 25.93 -9.60
CA SER A 22 4.92 25.32 -8.63
C SER A 22 5.50 24.03 -8.10
N LYS A 23 5.31 23.80 -6.81
CA LYS A 23 5.70 22.54 -6.17
C LYS A 23 4.51 21.60 -6.08
N PHE A 24 4.76 20.34 -6.32
CA PHE A 24 3.73 19.31 -6.33
C PHE A 24 3.81 18.44 -5.07
N GLY A 25 2.64 18.09 -4.52
CA GLY A 25 2.50 17.02 -3.53
C GLY A 25 1.97 15.75 -4.20
N PHE A 26 2.42 14.59 -3.76
CA PHE A 26 1.93 13.29 -4.22
C PHE A 26 1.23 12.55 -3.08
N LEU A 27 0.07 11.97 -3.36
CA LEU A 27 -0.61 11.03 -2.48
C LEU A 27 -0.49 9.62 -3.05
N LEU A 28 0.16 8.75 -2.31
CA LEU A 28 0.40 7.36 -2.71
C LEU A 28 -0.52 6.42 -1.91
N GLY A 29 -1.22 5.57 -2.62
CA GLY A 29 -2.01 4.48 -2.05
C GLY A 29 -1.38 3.10 -2.34
N ALA A 30 -1.99 2.02 -1.83
CA ALA A 30 -1.49 0.65 -1.92
C ALA A 30 -1.17 0.18 -3.35
N GLY A 31 -1.86 0.70 -4.36
CA GLY A 31 -1.61 0.36 -5.76
C GLY A 31 -0.22 0.71 -6.26
N THR A 32 0.45 1.72 -5.67
CA THR A 32 1.80 2.13 -6.07
C THR A 32 2.87 1.09 -5.74
N SER A 33 2.62 0.23 -4.76
CA SER A 33 3.56 -0.80 -4.30
C SER A 33 3.47 -2.11 -5.08
N LEU A 34 2.44 -2.30 -5.89
CA LEU A 34 2.25 -3.51 -6.70
C LEU A 34 3.43 -3.76 -7.63
N SER A 35 3.94 -2.73 -8.28
CA SER A 35 5.11 -2.82 -9.17
C SER A 35 6.40 -3.17 -8.43
N SER A 36 6.45 -2.95 -7.11
CA SER A 36 7.54 -3.39 -6.23
C SER A 36 7.35 -4.84 -5.75
N GLY A 37 6.28 -5.50 -6.17
CA GLY A 37 5.96 -6.88 -5.81
C GLY A 37 5.33 -7.03 -4.42
N VAL A 38 4.81 -5.95 -3.83
CA VAL A 38 3.99 -6.01 -2.62
C VAL A 38 2.58 -6.47 -3.02
N GLN A 39 2.01 -7.37 -2.25
CA GLN A 39 0.66 -7.89 -2.52
C GLN A 39 -0.40 -6.80 -2.37
N SER A 40 -1.45 -6.89 -3.18
CA SER A 40 -2.63 -6.06 -3.03
C SER A 40 -3.44 -6.44 -1.78
N ALA A 41 -4.27 -5.52 -1.29
CA ALA A 41 -5.23 -5.84 -0.22
C ALA A 41 -6.14 -7.02 -0.60
N SER A 42 -6.57 -7.10 -1.86
CA SER A 42 -7.36 -8.23 -2.36
C SER A 42 -6.59 -9.55 -2.31
N ASP A 43 -5.28 -9.55 -2.64
CA ASP A 43 -4.47 -10.76 -2.55
C ASP A 43 -4.32 -11.21 -1.10
N CYS A 44 -4.09 -10.27 -0.17
CA CYS A 44 -4.02 -10.57 1.26
C CYS A 44 -5.34 -11.18 1.77
N ILE A 45 -6.50 -10.59 1.41
CA ILE A 45 -7.82 -11.13 1.77
C ILE A 45 -7.94 -12.58 1.31
N TRP A 46 -7.56 -12.88 0.07
CA TRP A 46 -7.66 -14.24 -0.47
C TRP A 46 -6.67 -15.21 0.19
N ASP A 47 -5.48 -14.77 0.56
CA ASP A 47 -4.52 -15.59 1.31
C ASP A 47 -5.08 -15.92 2.70
N TRP A 48 -5.67 -14.96 3.41
CA TRP A 48 -6.31 -15.19 4.70
C TRP A 48 -7.54 -16.09 4.61
N LYS A 49 -8.41 -15.88 3.63
CA LYS A 49 -9.56 -16.77 3.37
C LYS A 49 -9.12 -18.21 3.15
N ARG A 50 -8.07 -18.41 2.34
CA ARG A 50 -7.48 -19.72 2.12
C ARG A 50 -6.90 -20.31 3.39
N GLU A 51 -6.18 -19.53 4.17
CA GLU A 51 -5.60 -19.99 5.43
C GLU A 51 -6.68 -20.46 6.40
N ILE A 52 -7.75 -19.68 6.55
CA ILE A 52 -8.90 -20.05 7.38
C ILE A 52 -9.55 -21.33 6.85
N TYR A 53 -9.82 -21.41 5.55
CA TYR A 53 -10.39 -22.58 4.92
C TYR A 53 -9.56 -23.84 5.18
N CYS A 54 -8.25 -23.76 5.01
CA CYS A 54 -7.34 -24.89 5.19
C CYS A 54 -7.18 -25.31 6.67
N ARG A 55 -7.46 -24.46 7.65
CA ARG A 55 -7.50 -24.85 9.06
C ARG A 55 -8.61 -25.86 9.35
N TYR A 56 -9.74 -25.74 8.67
CA TYR A 56 -10.88 -26.64 8.83
C TYR A 56 -10.92 -27.76 7.79
N ASN A 57 -10.12 -27.68 6.75
CA ASN A 57 -10.08 -28.63 5.63
C ASN A 57 -8.63 -28.98 5.29
N GLU A 58 -7.91 -29.59 6.22
CA GLU A 58 -6.45 -29.85 6.09
C GLU A 58 -6.08 -30.67 4.85
N SER A 59 -6.91 -31.65 4.47
CA SER A 59 -6.74 -32.46 3.25
C SER A 59 -6.72 -31.60 1.97
N HIS A 60 -7.32 -30.44 2.00
CA HIS A 60 -7.38 -29.52 0.84
C HIS A 60 -6.16 -28.59 0.74
N ARG A 61 -5.29 -28.55 1.74
CA ARG A 61 -4.09 -27.68 1.72
C ARG A 61 -3.18 -27.96 0.53
N ILE A 62 -3.05 -29.24 0.14
CA ILE A 62 -2.29 -29.66 -1.04
C ILE A 62 -2.98 -29.25 -2.33
N ASN A 63 -4.32 -29.35 -2.38
CA ASN A 63 -5.11 -29.06 -3.56
C ASN A 63 -5.24 -27.55 -3.84
N PHE A 64 -5.08 -26.72 -2.80
CA PHE A 64 -5.11 -25.26 -2.87
C PHE A 64 -3.81 -24.67 -2.34
N PRO A 65 -2.68 -24.81 -3.09
CA PRO A 65 -1.39 -24.27 -2.66
C PRO A 65 -1.44 -22.74 -2.54
N ASP A 66 -2.28 -22.09 -3.33
CA ASP A 66 -2.58 -20.66 -3.26
C ASP A 66 -4.07 -20.38 -3.56
N ALA A 67 -4.49 -19.12 -3.41
CA ALA A 67 -5.84 -18.67 -3.74
C ALA A 67 -5.93 -17.94 -5.10
N ARG A 68 -4.99 -18.17 -6.04
CA ARG A 68 -4.93 -17.42 -7.30
C ARG A 68 -5.95 -17.90 -8.33
N SER A 69 -6.22 -19.19 -8.36
CA SER A 69 -7.15 -19.75 -9.34
C SER A 69 -8.59 -19.36 -9.04
N LYS A 70 -9.38 -19.11 -10.09
CA LYS A 70 -10.83 -18.85 -9.97
C LYS A 70 -11.56 -20.02 -9.28
N PHE A 71 -11.14 -21.24 -9.56
CA PHE A 71 -11.71 -22.44 -8.95
C PHE A 71 -11.47 -22.44 -7.42
N ALA A 72 -10.22 -22.22 -6.97
CA ALA A 72 -9.92 -22.15 -5.54
C ALA A 72 -10.72 -21.06 -4.84
N LYS A 73 -10.76 -19.84 -5.40
CA LYS A 73 -11.56 -18.73 -4.88
C LYS A 73 -13.04 -19.09 -4.75
N THR A 74 -13.61 -19.72 -5.76
CA THR A 74 -15.04 -20.13 -5.74
C THR A 74 -15.31 -21.16 -4.65
N GLN A 75 -14.46 -22.17 -4.48
CA GLN A 75 -14.63 -23.21 -3.47
C GLN A 75 -14.48 -22.65 -2.06
N ILE A 76 -13.44 -21.83 -1.83
CA ILE A 76 -13.19 -21.18 -0.53
C ILE A 76 -14.38 -20.30 -0.17
N GLN A 77 -14.84 -19.42 -1.08
CA GLN A 77 -15.96 -18.52 -0.81
C GLN A 77 -17.25 -19.29 -0.52
N LYS A 78 -17.58 -20.28 -1.33
CA LYS A 78 -18.76 -21.14 -1.11
C LYS A 78 -18.76 -21.80 0.28
N TRP A 79 -17.58 -22.24 0.74
CA TRP A 79 -17.45 -22.82 2.06
C TRP A 79 -17.65 -21.76 3.16
N LEU A 80 -17.04 -20.57 3.03
CA LEU A 80 -17.19 -19.47 3.98
C LEU A 80 -18.65 -19.02 4.09
N ASP A 81 -19.35 -18.88 2.95
CA ASP A 81 -20.76 -18.50 2.91
C ASP A 81 -21.64 -19.54 3.62
N ALA A 82 -21.30 -20.83 3.51
CA ALA A 82 -22.04 -21.92 4.14
C ALA A 82 -21.83 -21.99 5.68
N GLN A 83 -20.70 -21.48 6.19
CA GLN A 83 -20.44 -21.45 7.64
C GLN A 83 -21.24 -20.34 8.34
N GLY A 84 -21.60 -19.27 7.65
CA GLY A 84 -22.16 -18.07 8.25
C GLY A 84 -21.16 -17.30 9.13
N GLY A 85 -21.48 -16.05 9.42
CA GLY A 85 -20.63 -15.20 10.28
C GLY A 85 -19.33 -14.69 9.65
N TYR A 86 -19.17 -14.86 8.34
CA TYR A 86 -18.10 -14.25 7.54
C TYR A 86 -18.66 -13.13 6.68
N PRO A 87 -17.91 -12.05 6.44
CA PRO A 87 -18.33 -10.98 5.52
C PRO A 87 -18.60 -11.51 4.13
N THR A 88 -19.59 -10.93 3.45
CA THR A 88 -19.86 -11.21 2.04
C THR A 88 -18.70 -10.71 1.17
N LEU A 89 -18.54 -11.33 0.01
CA LEU A 89 -17.48 -10.94 -0.94
C LEU A 89 -17.61 -9.47 -1.34
N GLY A 90 -16.56 -8.68 -1.09
CA GLY A 90 -16.50 -7.25 -1.40
C GLY A 90 -17.09 -6.34 -0.31
N ALA A 91 -17.40 -6.85 0.88
CA ALA A 91 -17.80 -6.03 2.01
C ALA A 91 -16.66 -5.11 2.47
N GLU A 92 -16.99 -3.92 2.96
CA GLU A 92 -16.00 -2.91 3.38
C GLU A 92 -15.12 -3.39 4.53
N ASP A 93 -15.65 -4.22 5.42
CA ASP A 93 -14.95 -4.78 6.57
C ASP A 93 -14.15 -6.05 6.28
N GLU A 94 -14.19 -6.56 5.04
CA GLU A 94 -13.54 -7.82 4.64
C GLU A 94 -12.05 -7.86 5.04
N TYR A 95 -11.32 -6.79 4.77
CA TYR A 95 -9.90 -6.72 5.01
C TYR A 95 -9.54 -6.86 6.50
N VAL A 96 -10.18 -6.06 7.33
CA VAL A 96 -9.94 -6.07 8.79
C VAL A 96 -10.39 -7.39 9.39
N PHE A 97 -11.59 -7.84 9.05
CA PHE A 97 -12.15 -9.09 9.55
C PHE A 97 -11.25 -10.29 9.27
N TYR A 98 -10.84 -10.46 8.01
CA TYR A 98 -10.02 -11.63 7.64
C TYR A 98 -8.59 -11.54 8.17
N ALA A 99 -8.00 -10.34 8.27
CA ALA A 99 -6.70 -10.15 8.92
C ALA A 99 -6.71 -10.60 10.38
N GLU A 100 -7.71 -10.18 11.14
CA GLU A 100 -7.86 -10.56 12.56
C GLU A 100 -8.23 -12.03 12.74
N LYS A 101 -9.06 -12.58 11.85
CA LYS A 101 -9.47 -13.98 11.91
C LYS A 101 -8.33 -14.93 11.55
N ALA A 102 -7.49 -14.56 10.57
CA ALA A 102 -6.30 -15.32 10.18
C ALA A 102 -5.20 -15.21 11.24
N HIS A 103 -4.96 -14.01 11.73
CA HIS A 103 -3.91 -13.69 12.71
C HIS A 103 -4.51 -12.97 13.93
N PRO A 104 -5.12 -13.68 14.90
CA PRO A 104 -5.78 -13.06 16.05
C PRO A 104 -4.82 -12.24 16.92
N ILE A 105 -3.56 -12.64 17.00
CA ILE A 105 -2.54 -11.98 17.80
C ILE A 105 -1.92 -10.82 17.00
N ALA A 106 -1.91 -9.62 17.58
CA ALA A 106 -1.39 -8.42 16.89
C ALA A 106 0.06 -8.56 16.40
N SER A 107 0.94 -9.19 17.20
CA SER A 107 2.33 -9.45 16.80
C SER A 107 2.46 -10.35 15.57
N ASP A 108 1.52 -11.28 15.37
CA ASP A 108 1.52 -12.16 14.20
C ASP A 108 1.07 -11.40 12.94
N ARG A 109 0.11 -10.48 13.09
CA ARG A 109 -0.25 -9.54 12.00
C ARG A 109 0.94 -8.68 11.58
N VAL A 110 1.64 -8.09 12.55
CA VAL A 110 2.87 -7.32 12.25
C VAL A 110 3.91 -8.18 11.53
N ARG A 111 4.13 -9.42 11.99
CA ARG A 111 5.06 -10.35 11.34
C ARG A 111 4.63 -10.71 9.92
N TYR A 112 3.34 -10.94 9.71
CA TYR A 112 2.78 -11.20 8.38
C TYR A 112 3.06 -10.02 7.43
N PHE A 113 2.69 -8.79 7.81
CA PHE A 113 2.93 -7.61 6.98
C PHE A 113 4.43 -7.37 6.71
N ASN A 114 5.28 -7.54 7.73
CA ASN A 114 6.73 -7.45 7.53
C ASN A 114 7.24 -8.46 6.51
N SER A 115 6.69 -9.69 6.49
CA SER A 115 7.08 -10.71 5.51
C SER A 115 6.72 -10.34 4.07
N LEU A 116 5.65 -9.56 3.87
CA LEU A 116 5.23 -9.10 2.53
C LEU A 116 6.21 -8.09 1.93
N ILE A 117 6.93 -7.34 2.76
CA ILE A 117 7.77 -6.21 2.35
C ILE A 117 9.27 -6.46 2.51
N HIS A 118 9.67 -7.52 3.23
CA HIS A 118 11.05 -7.75 3.64
C HIS A 118 12.04 -7.76 2.46
N ASP A 119 11.75 -8.53 1.42
CA ASP A 119 12.64 -8.72 0.26
C ASP A 119 12.24 -7.85 -0.94
N LYS A 120 11.36 -6.87 -0.73
CA LYS A 120 10.88 -6.03 -1.82
C LYS A 120 11.79 -4.83 -2.03
N VAL A 121 11.97 -4.48 -3.30
CA VAL A 121 12.81 -3.35 -3.72
C VAL A 121 11.92 -2.29 -4.38
N PRO A 122 12.08 -1.01 -4.03
CA PRO A 122 11.32 0.06 -4.65
C PRO A 122 11.46 0.03 -6.17
N TYR A 123 10.34 0.00 -6.88
CA TYR A 123 10.32 0.06 -8.33
C TYR A 123 10.68 1.46 -8.83
N VAL A 124 10.93 1.58 -10.13
CA VAL A 124 11.45 2.82 -10.75
C VAL A 124 10.63 4.07 -10.43
N GLY A 125 9.31 3.96 -10.27
CA GLY A 125 8.44 5.09 -9.93
C GLY A 125 8.84 5.81 -8.65
N TYR A 126 9.19 5.08 -7.61
CA TYR A 126 9.65 5.66 -6.35
C TYR A 126 10.97 6.43 -6.50
N ARG A 127 11.90 5.91 -7.33
CA ARG A 127 13.17 6.59 -7.61
C ARG A 127 12.97 7.86 -8.43
N LEU A 128 12.05 7.82 -9.42
CA LEU A 128 11.68 9.01 -10.18
C LEU A 128 11.06 10.08 -9.29
N LEU A 129 10.22 9.69 -8.34
CA LEU A 129 9.64 10.62 -7.36
C LEU A 129 10.74 11.31 -6.53
N CYS A 130 11.74 10.55 -6.07
CA CYS A 130 12.91 11.11 -5.39
C CYS A 130 13.74 12.06 -6.27
N LEU A 131 13.88 11.75 -7.58
CA LEU A 131 14.53 12.66 -8.53
C LEU A 131 13.75 13.96 -8.69
N LEU A 132 12.43 13.88 -8.83
CA LEU A 132 11.58 15.07 -8.92
C LEU A 132 11.70 15.95 -7.68
N ASN A 133 11.82 15.34 -6.49
CA ASN A 133 12.09 16.09 -5.27
C ASN A 133 13.49 16.75 -5.32
N LYS A 134 14.53 16.04 -5.74
CA LYS A 134 15.89 16.59 -5.88
C LYS A 134 15.93 17.81 -6.81
N TYR A 135 15.08 17.86 -7.81
CA TYR A 135 14.92 19.00 -8.73
C TYR A 135 13.88 20.02 -8.28
N SER A 136 13.43 19.94 -7.01
CA SER A 136 12.46 20.84 -6.39
C SER A 136 11.10 20.92 -7.12
N ILE A 137 10.74 19.90 -7.88
CA ILE A 137 9.43 19.77 -8.52
C ILE A 137 8.43 19.17 -7.53
N VAL A 138 8.86 18.18 -6.75
CA VAL A 138 8.05 17.56 -5.69
C VAL A 138 8.51 18.05 -4.33
N GLU A 139 7.60 18.58 -3.54
CA GLU A 139 7.87 19.06 -2.19
C GLU A 139 7.54 18.02 -1.13
N SER A 140 6.43 17.30 -1.32
CA SER A 140 5.94 16.37 -0.30
C SER A 140 5.36 15.11 -0.93
N VAL A 141 5.49 14.01 -0.19
CA VAL A 141 4.85 12.74 -0.50
C VAL A 141 4.03 12.31 0.71
N TRP A 142 2.74 12.10 0.47
CA TRP A 142 1.80 11.58 1.44
C TRP A 142 1.53 10.12 1.11
N THR A 143 1.49 9.26 2.08
CA THR A 143 1.21 7.85 1.82
C THR A 143 0.37 7.20 2.92
N THR A 144 -0.54 6.34 2.49
CA THR A 144 -1.26 5.42 3.37
C THR A 144 -0.57 4.04 3.44
N ASN A 145 0.55 3.87 2.71
CA ASN A 145 1.26 2.60 2.66
C ASN A 145 2.19 2.44 3.86
N PHE A 146 2.21 1.25 4.41
CA PHE A 146 3.08 0.85 5.52
C PHE A 146 4.41 0.22 5.07
N ASP A 147 4.65 0.11 3.75
CA ASP A 147 5.75 -0.68 3.18
C ASP A 147 7.12 0.00 3.20
N GLY A 148 7.19 1.30 3.49
CA GLY A 148 8.42 2.08 3.52
C GLY A 148 9.15 2.18 2.17
N MET A 149 8.48 1.93 1.03
CA MET A 149 9.12 1.95 -0.29
C MET A 149 9.67 3.32 -0.67
N THR A 150 8.98 4.40 -0.31
CA THR A 150 9.46 5.77 -0.55
C THR A 150 10.73 6.07 0.23
N GLU A 151 10.79 5.69 1.51
CA GLU A 151 11.97 5.87 2.36
C GLU A 151 13.16 5.08 1.83
N ARG A 152 12.94 3.80 1.48
CA ARG A 152 13.98 2.94 0.90
C ARG A 152 14.53 3.51 -0.41
N ALA A 153 13.66 4.03 -1.28
CA ALA A 153 14.07 4.67 -2.53
C ALA A 153 14.91 5.92 -2.28
N ALA A 154 14.50 6.77 -1.32
CA ALA A 154 15.24 7.96 -0.94
C ALA A 154 16.64 7.60 -0.42
N HIS A 155 16.74 6.65 0.50
CA HIS A 155 18.04 6.19 1.01
C HIS A 155 18.94 5.61 -0.08
N GLN A 156 18.40 4.83 -1.03
CA GLN A 156 19.15 4.31 -2.17
C GLN A 156 19.73 5.43 -3.07
N MET A 157 19.11 6.60 -3.04
CA MET A 157 19.54 7.77 -3.80
C MET A 157 20.33 8.79 -2.96
N ASN A 158 20.75 8.41 -1.75
CA ASN A 158 21.44 9.28 -0.79
C ASN A 158 20.61 10.53 -0.44
N ILE A 159 19.30 10.40 -0.37
CA ILE A 159 18.38 11.42 0.11
C ILE A 159 17.90 10.98 1.48
N THR A 160 18.01 11.85 2.49
CA THR A 160 17.46 11.61 3.82
C THR A 160 16.05 12.20 3.87
N PRO A 161 14.98 11.38 3.85
CA PRO A 161 13.62 11.90 3.92
C PRO A 161 13.32 12.38 5.35
N LYS A 162 12.58 13.47 5.46
CA LYS A 162 11.95 13.86 6.72
C LYS A 162 10.62 13.14 6.83
N VAL A 163 10.57 12.14 7.69
CA VAL A 163 9.36 11.32 7.89
C VAL A 163 8.49 11.94 8.97
N ILE A 164 7.23 12.19 8.67
CA ILE A 164 6.23 12.68 9.60
C ILE A 164 5.16 11.60 9.77
N THR A 165 4.95 11.20 11.02
CA THR A 165 3.92 10.24 11.43
C THR A 165 2.89 10.93 12.32
N LEU A 166 1.80 10.24 12.65
CA LEU A 166 0.81 10.75 13.60
C LEU A 166 1.43 11.07 14.98
N ASP A 167 2.47 10.35 15.36
CA ASP A 167 3.14 10.52 16.65
C ASP A 167 4.04 11.78 16.70
N ASN A 168 4.46 12.28 15.54
CA ASN A 168 5.36 13.43 15.45
C ASN A 168 4.79 14.60 14.62
N GLN A 169 3.47 14.78 14.61
CA GLN A 169 2.77 15.82 13.82
C GLN A 169 3.28 17.25 14.04
N GLN A 170 3.88 17.55 15.19
CA GLN A 170 4.45 18.87 15.47
C GLN A 170 5.56 19.27 14.48
N ASP A 171 6.18 18.29 13.82
CA ASP A 171 7.20 18.55 12.80
C ASP A 171 6.65 19.10 11.48
N ILE A 172 5.33 19.03 11.26
CA ILE A 172 4.66 19.62 10.07
C ILE A 172 4.90 21.12 9.98
N TYR A 173 4.98 21.80 11.12
CA TYR A 173 5.12 23.26 11.20
C TYR A 173 6.57 23.74 11.05
N ARG A 174 7.55 22.84 11.02
CA ARG A 174 8.95 23.23 10.78
C ARG A 174 9.15 23.51 9.30
N THR A 175 9.83 24.63 9.01
CA THR A 175 10.21 24.99 7.64
C THR A 175 11.04 23.87 7.03
N ILE A 176 10.53 23.28 5.94
CA ILE A 176 11.24 22.23 5.22
C ILE A 176 12.31 22.88 4.37
N SER A 177 13.55 22.44 4.50
CA SER A 177 14.60 22.89 3.59
C SER A 177 14.33 22.34 2.19
N SER A 178 14.76 23.07 1.16
CA SER A 178 14.54 22.71 -0.25
C SER A 178 15.16 21.36 -0.66
N THR A 179 15.94 20.74 0.21
CA THR A 179 16.63 19.45 0.00
C THR A 179 15.99 18.28 0.74
N GLU A 180 14.96 18.52 1.56
CA GLU A 180 14.33 17.49 2.36
C GLU A 180 13.05 16.99 1.66
N LEU A 181 12.96 15.69 1.45
CA LEU A 181 11.72 15.02 1.04
C LEU A 181 10.82 14.87 2.26
N MET A 182 9.71 15.59 2.31
CA MET A 182 8.70 15.38 3.34
C MET A 182 7.87 14.13 3.00
N LEU A 183 7.93 13.14 3.86
CA LEU A 183 7.12 11.94 3.79
C LEU A 183 6.14 11.93 4.97
N SER A 184 4.86 11.98 4.68
CA SER A 184 3.81 11.85 5.70
C SER A 184 3.12 10.50 5.62
N LEU A 185 3.18 9.74 6.70
CA LEU A 185 2.47 8.48 6.86
C LEU A 185 1.09 8.77 7.43
N ILE A 186 0.05 8.53 6.63
CA ILE A 186 -1.34 8.60 7.05
C ILE A 186 -1.77 7.17 7.41
N HIS A 187 -1.85 6.88 8.71
CA HIS A 187 -2.51 5.66 9.17
C HIS A 187 -4.02 5.90 9.22
N ILE A 188 -4.75 5.14 8.43
CA ILE A 188 -6.21 5.06 8.47
C ILE A 188 -6.61 3.92 9.39
#